data_a2eea6b2eb486a10f72b4a0ea04fa797
#
_entry.id   a2eea6b2eb486a10f72b4a0ea04fa797
#
_cell.length_a   1.000
_cell.length_b   1.000
_cell.length_c   1.000
_cell.angle_alpha   90.00
_cell.angle_beta   90.00
_cell.angle_gamma   90.00
#
_symmetry.space_group_name_H-M   'P 1'
#
loop_
_entity.id
_entity.type
_entity.pdbx_description
1 polymer ?
#
loop_
_entity_poly.entity_id
_entity_poly.type
_entity_poly.pdbx_seq_one_letter_code
_entity_poly.pdbx_strand_id
1 'polypeptide(L)'
;MSELIIYNGKVYTEDGKIDNGYIHVKDGQIVAIGEGDDKAAIDNDTTNKIQVIDAKGHHVLPGFIDIHIHGGYGQDAMDGSYDGLKYLSENLLSEGTTSYLATTMTQSTDKIDKALTNIAKYEAEQDVHNAAEIVGIHLEGPFISENKVGAQHPQYVVRPFIDKIKHFQETANRLIKIMTFAPEVEGAKEALETYKDDIIFSIGHTVATYEEAVEAVERGAKHVTHLYNAATPFQHREPGVFGAAWLNDALHTEMIVDGTHSHPASVAIAYRMKGNERFYLITDAMRAKGMPEGEYDLGGQKVTVQSQQARLANGALAGSILKMNHGLRNLISFTGDTLDHLWRVTSLNQAIALGIDDRKGSIKVNKDANLVILDDDMNVKSTIKQGKVHTFS
;
A
#
# COMPACT_ATOMS: atom_id res chain seq x y z
N MET A 1 21.38 -3.17 -22.70
CA MET A 1 21.74 -2.73 -21.36
C MET A 1 21.33 -1.28 -21.23
N SER A 2 20.40 -0.99 -20.35
CA SER A 2 19.97 0.39 -20.05
C SER A 2 20.77 0.90 -18.86
N GLU A 3 21.32 2.08 -18.98
CA GLU A 3 22.11 2.71 -17.93
C GLU A 3 21.56 4.11 -17.66
N LEU A 4 21.40 4.48 -16.39
CA LEU A 4 20.78 5.72 -15.96
C LEU A 4 21.56 6.28 -14.77
N ILE A 5 21.82 7.57 -14.79
CA ILE A 5 22.36 8.30 -13.65
C ILE A 5 21.37 9.40 -13.28
N ILE A 6 20.94 9.40 -12.02
CA ILE A 6 20.17 10.48 -11.39
C ILE A 6 21.15 11.22 -10.47
N TYR A 7 21.29 12.52 -10.61
CA TYR A 7 22.19 13.32 -9.79
C TYR A 7 21.51 14.59 -9.26
N ASN A 8 22.20 15.33 -8.39
CA ASN A 8 21.69 16.58 -7.81
C ASN A 8 20.36 16.39 -7.10
N GLY A 9 20.20 15.28 -6.36
CA GLY A 9 18.98 14.96 -5.61
C GLY A 9 19.25 14.90 -4.10
N LYS A 10 18.19 15.14 -3.30
CA LYS A 10 18.15 14.75 -1.89
C LYS A 10 17.77 13.28 -1.84
N VAL A 11 18.76 12.39 -1.71
CA VAL A 11 18.55 10.93 -1.78
C VAL A 11 18.33 10.36 -0.38
N TYR A 12 17.21 9.64 -0.18
CA TYR A 12 16.84 9.05 1.10
C TYR A 12 17.20 7.56 1.12
N THR A 13 18.14 7.19 1.98
CA THR A 13 18.64 5.81 2.13
C THR A 13 18.41 5.28 3.53
N GLU A 14 18.65 3.99 3.74
CA GLU A 14 18.61 3.38 5.08
C GLU A 14 19.68 3.97 6.02
N ASP A 15 20.81 4.44 5.47
CA ASP A 15 21.94 4.98 6.22
C ASP A 15 21.83 6.50 6.45
N GLY A 16 20.77 7.13 5.94
CA GLY A 16 20.50 8.55 6.07
C GLY A 16 20.31 9.26 4.72
N LYS A 17 20.09 10.57 4.79
CA LYS A 17 19.88 11.43 3.63
C LYS A 17 21.22 11.93 3.06
N ILE A 18 21.34 11.94 1.74
CA ILE A 18 22.46 12.55 0.99
C ILE A 18 21.91 13.80 0.28
N ASP A 19 22.34 15.00 0.67
CA ASP A 19 21.75 16.27 0.19
C ASP A 19 22.07 16.61 -1.28
N ASN A 20 23.21 16.20 -1.79
CA ASN A 20 23.60 16.32 -3.19
C ASN A 20 24.01 14.93 -3.67
N GLY A 21 23.02 14.04 -3.75
CA GLY A 21 23.28 12.65 -4.03
C GLY A 21 23.12 12.29 -5.51
N TYR A 22 23.79 11.20 -5.88
CA TYR A 22 23.54 10.52 -7.15
C TYR A 22 23.17 9.06 -6.93
N ILE A 23 22.46 8.51 -7.91
CA ILE A 23 22.12 7.09 -8.02
C ILE A 23 22.49 6.63 -9.42
N HIS A 24 23.33 5.61 -9.52
CA HIS A 24 23.70 4.97 -10.78
C HIS A 24 22.92 3.64 -10.90
N VAL A 25 22.23 3.49 -12.01
CA VAL A 25 21.37 2.33 -12.32
C VAL A 25 21.90 1.65 -13.57
N LYS A 26 21.98 0.34 -13.53
CA LYS A 26 22.33 -0.50 -14.67
C LYS A 26 21.43 -1.71 -14.74
N ASP A 27 20.86 -1.94 -15.92
CA ASP A 27 19.95 -3.07 -16.18
C ASP A 27 18.83 -3.21 -15.13
N GLY A 28 18.27 -2.07 -14.72
CA GLY A 28 17.15 -2.00 -13.78
C GLY A 28 17.52 -2.09 -12.31
N GLN A 29 18.81 -2.24 -11.97
CA GLN A 29 19.29 -2.32 -10.59
C GLN A 29 20.18 -1.14 -10.22
N ILE A 30 20.17 -0.75 -8.95
CA ILE A 30 21.04 0.27 -8.39
C ILE A 30 22.44 -0.33 -8.23
N VAL A 31 23.44 0.25 -8.90
CA VAL A 31 24.84 -0.24 -8.87
C VAL A 31 25.75 0.66 -8.05
N ALA A 32 25.42 1.95 -7.90
CA ALA A 32 26.15 2.87 -7.03
C ALA A 32 25.24 3.97 -6.48
N ILE A 33 25.58 4.47 -5.31
CA ILE A 33 24.95 5.60 -4.63
C ILE A 33 26.09 6.41 -4.00
N GLY A 34 26.05 7.72 -4.10
CA GLY A 34 27.07 8.56 -3.50
C GLY A 34 26.70 10.04 -3.47
N GLU A 35 27.65 10.85 -3.04
CA GLU A 35 27.56 12.31 -3.06
C GLU A 35 28.18 12.86 -4.35
N GLY A 36 27.59 13.89 -4.94
CA GLY A 36 28.05 14.50 -6.18
C GLY A 36 27.24 14.06 -7.41
N ASP A 37 27.92 13.86 -8.54
CA ASP A 37 27.28 13.65 -9.85
C ASP A 37 27.74 12.40 -10.63
N ASP A 38 28.56 11.54 -10.02
CA ASP A 38 29.20 10.39 -10.69
C ASP A 38 29.84 10.75 -12.05
N LYS A 39 30.53 11.89 -12.07
CA LYS A 39 31.20 12.43 -13.26
C LYS A 39 32.07 11.40 -13.99
N ALA A 40 32.73 10.52 -13.24
CA ALA A 40 33.60 9.52 -13.82
C ALA A 40 32.86 8.55 -14.75
N ALA A 41 31.62 8.17 -14.40
CA ALA A 41 30.82 7.33 -15.25
C ALA A 41 30.28 8.11 -16.46
N ILE A 42 29.85 9.36 -16.27
CA ILE A 42 29.34 10.24 -17.34
C ILE A 42 30.45 10.56 -18.36
N ASP A 43 31.62 10.99 -17.87
CA ASP A 43 32.76 11.39 -18.72
C ASP A 43 33.35 10.21 -19.51
N ASN A 44 33.23 8.99 -18.99
CA ASN A 44 33.71 7.77 -19.65
C ASN A 44 32.68 7.15 -20.61
N ASP A 45 31.47 7.70 -20.71
CA ASP A 45 30.47 7.21 -21.70
C ASP A 45 30.79 7.72 -23.11
N THR A 46 31.72 7.04 -23.77
CA THR A 46 32.07 7.29 -25.19
C THR A 46 30.95 6.89 -26.16
N THR A 47 29.88 6.27 -25.68
CA THR A 47 28.80 5.70 -26.50
C THR A 47 27.51 6.52 -26.43
N ASN A 48 27.41 7.54 -25.57
CA ASN A 48 26.21 8.32 -25.28
C ASN A 48 24.98 7.44 -24.96
N LYS A 49 25.20 6.32 -24.26
CA LYS A 49 24.14 5.36 -23.92
C LYS A 49 23.59 5.53 -22.51
N ILE A 50 24.28 6.31 -21.67
CA ILE A 50 23.83 6.60 -20.31
C ILE A 50 22.77 7.70 -20.38
N GLN A 51 21.58 7.40 -19.91
CA GLN A 51 20.57 8.43 -19.67
C GLN A 51 20.95 9.20 -18.40
N VAL A 52 20.94 10.54 -18.44
CA VAL A 52 21.28 11.36 -17.29
C VAL A 52 20.09 12.23 -16.91
N ILE A 53 19.73 12.24 -15.63
CA ILE A 53 18.63 13.03 -15.06
C ILE A 53 19.17 13.92 -13.96
N ASP A 54 18.97 15.23 -14.13
CA ASP A 54 19.14 16.22 -13.06
C ASP A 54 17.88 16.24 -12.19
N ALA A 55 18.00 15.81 -10.95
CA ALA A 55 16.89 15.83 -9.98
C ALA A 55 16.63 17.25 -9.45
N LYS A 56 17.43 18.26 -9.82
CA LYS A 56 17.21 19.69 -9.51
C LYS A 56 17.03 20.01 -8.03
N GLY A 57 17.70 19.28 -7.15
CA GLY A 57 17.57 19.42 -5.71
C GLY A 57 16.29 18.84 -5.14
N HIS A 58 15.47 18.13 -5.95
CA HIS A 58 14.27 17.45 -5.49
C HIS A 58 14.56 16.23 -4.64
N HIS A 59 13.53 15.73 -3.96
CA HIS A 59 13.59 14.53 -3.13
C HIS A 59 13.58 13.29 -4.00
N VAL A 60 14.51 12.38 -3.78
CA VAL A 60 14.57 11.07 -4.44
C VAL A 60 14.34 9.99 -3.38
N LEU A 61 13.16 9.36 -3.43
CA LEU A 61 12.74 8.32 -2.51
C LEU A 61 12.65 6.97 -3.22
N PRO A 62 12.62 5.85 -2.45
CA PRO A 62 12.15 4.59 -3.00
C PRO A 62 10.72 4.74 -3.55
N GLY A 63 10.43 4.08 -4.65
CA GLY A 63 9.06 4.03 -5.18
C GLY A 63 8.09 3.47 -4.14
N PHE A 64 6.90 4.06 -4.04
CA PHE A 64 5.93 3.70 -3.04
C PHE A 64 5.39 2.28 -3.24
N ILE A 65 5.00 1.64 -2.14
CA ILE A 65 4.36 0.34 -2.09
C ILE A 65 3.02 0.49 -1.37
N ASP A 66 1.91 0.36 -2.09
CA ASP A 66 0.57 0.45 -1.52
C ASP A 66 0.01 -0.94 -1.22
N ILE A 67 -0.08 -1.32 0.05
CA ILE A 67 -0.52 -2.67 0.46
C ILE A 67 -2.04 -2.78 0.64
N HIS A 68 -2.79 -1.69 0.38
CA HIS A 68 -4.24 -1.68 0.49
C HIS A 68 -4.85 -0.70 -0.53
N ILE A 69 -5.23 -1.22 -1.69
CA ILE A 69 -5.83 -0.45 -2.78
C ILE A 69 -6.79 -1.33 -3.60
N HIS A 70 -8.05 -0.94 -3.69
CA HIS A 70 -9.08 -1.63 -4.49
C HIS A 70 -9.03 -1.25 -5.96
N GLY A 71 -8.76 0.02 -6.22
CA GLY A 71 -8.75 0.52 -7.58
C GLY A 71 -8.35 1.98 -7.72
N GLY A 72 -8.54 2.50 -8.91
CA GLY A 72 -8.28 3.86 -9.30
C GLY A 72 -8.47 4.04 -10.80
N TYR A 73 -8.57 5.28 -11.25
CA TYR A 73 -8.62 5.62 -12.67
C TYR A 73 -9.74 4.88 -13.43
N GLY A 74 -10.88 4.67 -12.75
CA GLY A 74 -12.03 3.97 -13.31
C GLY A 74 -12.01 2.45 -13.19
N GLN A 75 -10.92 1.84 -12.73
CA GLN A 75 -10.70 0.40 -12.66
C GLN A 75 -10.76 -0.11 -11.22
N ASP A 76 -11.08 -1.39 -11.05
CA ASP A 76 -11.15 -2.05 -9.74
C ASP A 76 -10.68 -3.51 -9.84
N ALA A 77 -9.99 -3.99 -8.81
CA ALA A 77 -9.51 -5.38 -8.74
C ALA A 77 -10.66 -6.39 -8.87
N MET A 78 -11.87 -6.03 -8.36
CA MET A 78 -13.05 -6.88 -8.43
C MET A 78 -13.71 -6.98 -9.81
N ASP A 79 -13.32 -6.15 -10.78
CA ASP A 79 -13.86 -6.20 -12.15
C ASP A 79 -13.47 -7.50 -12.87
N GLY A 80 -12.38 -8.14 -12.46
CA GLY A 80 -11.82 -9.30 -13.14
C GLY A 80 -11.48 -8.98 -14.59
N SER A 81 -10.91 -7.81 -14.84
CA SER A 81 -10.48 -7.30 -16.14
C SER A 81 -8.96 -7.22 -16.20
N TYR A 82 -8.35 -7.97 -17.10
CA TYR A 82 -6.90 -7.91 -17.33
C TYR A 82 -6.45 -6.52 -17.79
N ASP A 83 -7.13 -5.96 -18.77
CA ASP A 83 -6.83 -4.62 -19.30
C ASP A 83 -7.10 -3.53 -18.25
N GLY A 84 -8.09 -3.74 -17.37
CA GLY A 84 -8.37 -2.85 -16.24
C GLY A 84 -7.22 -2.82 -15.25
N LEU A 85 -6.66 -3.96 -14.86
CA LEU A 85 -5.50 -4.03 -13.98
C LEU A 85 -4.27 -3.41 -14.63
N LYS A 86 -4.06 -3.66 -15.93
CA LYS A 86 -2.97 -3.05 -16.68
C LYS A 86 -3.08 -1.52 -16.65
N TYR A 87 -4.25 -0.97 -16.97
CA TYR A 87 -4.50 0.46 -16.99
C TYR A 87 -4.31 1.09 -15.61
N LEU A 88 -4.83 0.45 -14.55
CA LEU A 88 -4.60 0.87 -13.15
C LEU A 88 -3.09 0.92 -12.85
N SER A 89 -2.38 -0.17 -13.11
CA SER A 89 -0.95 -0.30 -12.81
C SER A 89 -0.09 0.74 -13.53
N GLU A 90 -0.39 1.04 -14.79
CA GLU A 90 0.29 2.09 -15.56
C GLU A 90 0.06 3.48 -14.94
N ASN A 91 -1.18 3.78 -14.52
CA ASN A 91 -1.53 5.09 -13.94
C ASN A 91 -1.00 5.30 -12.52
N LEU A 92 -0.80 4.23 -11.73
CA LEU A 92 -0.23 4.31 -10.39
C LEU A 92 1.19 4.91 -10.39
N LEU A 93 1.94 4.79 -11.48
CA LEU A 93 3.24 5.44 -11.62
C LEU A 93 3.15 6.96 -11.50
N SER A 94 2.02 7.58 -11.89
CA SER A 94 1.83 9.03 -11.79
C SER A 94 1.76 9.57 -10.37
N GLU A 95 1.55 8.70 -9.40
CA GLU A 95 1.53 9.03 -7.96
C GLU A 95 2.74 8.47 -7.20
N GLY A 96 3.75 7.95 -7.93
CA GLY A 96 4.99 7.43 -7.37
C GLY A 96 4.89 5.98 -6.88
N THR A 97 3.74 5.32 -7.04
CA THR A 97 3.54 3.92 -6.64
C THR A 97 4.16 2.99 -7.67
N THR A 98 5.12 2.19 -7.25
CA THR A 98 5.86 1.25 -8.10
C THR A 98 5.51 -0.20 -7.85
N SER A 99 4.87 -0.48 -6.72
CA SER A 99 4.37 -1.82 -6.37
C SER A 99 3.11 -1.70 -5.51
N TYR A 100 2.23 -2.70 -5.56
CA TYR A 100 1.02 -2.70 -4.76
C TYR A 100 0.45 -4.10 -4.54
N LEU A 101 -0.43 -4.25 -3.55
CA LEU A 101 -1.30 -5.40 -3.39
C LEU A 101 -2.66 -5.08 -3.98
N ALA A 102 -3.08 -5.80 -5.01
CA ALA A 102 -4.45 -5.70 -5.52
C ALA A 102 -5.40 -6.18 -4.43
N THR A 103 -6.32 -5.33 -3.98
CA THR A 103 -7.18 -5.60 -2.83
C THR A 103 -8.58 -5.97 -3.26
N THR A 104 -9.07 -7.15 -2.82
CA THR A 104 -10.43 -7.61 -3.09
C THR A 104 -11.41 -7.08 -2.05
N MET A 105 -12.70 -7.24 -2.32
CA MET A 105 -13.80 -6.85 -1.43
C MET A 105 -14.63 -8.07 -1.03
N THR A 106 -15.40 -7.94 0.05
CA THR A 106 -16.43 -8.89 0.43
C THR A 106 -17.49 -9.00 -0.67
N GLN A 107 -17.59 -10.15 -1.31
CA GLN A 107 -18.51 -10.45 -2.40
C GLN A 107 -18.82 -11.95 -2.47
N SER A 108 -19.70 -12.36 -3.41
CA SER A 108 -19.93 -13.77 -3.67
C SER A 108 -18.63 -14.49 -4.03
N THR A 109 -18.55 -15.77 -3.68
CA THR A 109 -17.38 -16.60 -3.99
C THR A 109 -17.00 -16.50 -5.46
N ASP A 110 -17.97 -16.62 -6.37
CA ASP A 110 -17.70 -16.57 -7.82
C ASP A 110 -17.06 -15.26 -8.28
N LYS A 111 -17.48 -14.13 -7.68
CA LYS A 111 -16.88 -12.83 -8.00
C LYS A 111 -15.48 -12.67 -7.41
N ILE A 112 -15.26 -13.17 -6.20
CA ILE A 112 -13.91 -13.19 -5.60
C ILE A 112 -13.02 -14.11 -6.43
N ASP A 113 -13.46 -15.31 -6.79
CA ASP A 113 -12.69 -16.25 -7.62
C ASP A 113 -12.32 -15.65 -8.98
N LYS A 114 -13.27 -14.96 -9.61
CA LYS A 114 -13.01 -14.25 -10.87
C LYS A 114 -11.91 -13.19 -10.70
N ALA A 115 -11.98 -12.39 -9.63
CA ALA A 115 -10.98 -11.37 -9.33
C ALA A 115 -9.60 -12.00 -9.06
N LEU A 116 -9.53 -12.99 -8.18
CA LEU A 116 -8.29 -13.70 -7.83
C LEU A 116 -7.63 -14.35 -9.04
N THR A 117 -8.41 -15.06 -9.88
CA THR A 117 -7.91 -15.67 -11.12
C THR A 117 -7.34 -14.63 -12.08
N ASN A 118 -8.03 -13.49 -12.23
CA ASN A 118 -7.57 -12.42 -13.12
C ASN A 118 -6.31 -11.74 -12.59
N ILE A 119 -6.22 -11.48 -11.27
CA ILE A 119 -5.04 -10.88 -10.65
C ILE A 119 -3.84 -11.83 -10.82
N ALA A 120 -4.02 -13.12 -10.56
CA ALA A 120 -2.95 -14.11 -10.72
C ALA A 120 -2.46 -14.21 -12.18
N LYS A 121 -3.38 -14.13 -13.14
CA LYS A 121 -3.02 -14.08 -14.57
C LYS A 121 -2.23 -12.82 -14.93
N TYR A 122 -2.71 -11.67 -14.48
CA TYR A 122 -2.03 -10.40 -14.75
C TYR A 122 -0.64 -10.35 -14.10
N GLU A 123 -0.51 -10.78 -12.84
CA GLU A 123 0.76 -10.82 -12.12
C GLU A 123 1.81 -11.64 -12.87
N ALA A 124 1.44 -12.79 -13.42
CA ALA A 124 2.37 -13.65 -14.16
C ALA A 124 2.83 -13.05 -15.50
N GLU A 125 2.09 -12.10 -16.08
CA GLU A 125 2.34 -11.53 -17.42
C GLU A 125 2.67 -10.02 -17.38
N GLN A 126 2.68 -9.38 -16.18
CA GLN A 126 2.78 -7.93 -16.04
C GLN A 126 4.07 -7.32 -16.59
N ASP A 127 3.97 -6.12 -17.16
CA ASP A 127 5.12 -5.35 -17.64
C ASP A 127 5.74 -4.54 -16.49
N VAL A 128 6.76 -5.11 -15.86
CA VAL A 128 7.43 -4.52 -14.70
C VAL A 128 8.21 -3.23 -14.98
N HIS A 129 8.37 -2.83 -16.23
CA HIS A 129 9.06 -1.58 -16.61
C HIS A 129 8.09 -0.42 -16.86
N ASN A 130 6.86 -0.72 -17.26
CA ASN A 130 5.89 0.29 -17.69
C ASN A 130 4.71 0.47 -16.72
N ALA A 131 4.65 -0.34 -15.67
CA ALA A 131 3.53 -0.36 -14.75
C ALA A 131 4.00 -0.61 -13.31
N ALA A 132 3.21 -0.17 -12.33
CA ALA A 132 3.36 -0.60 -10.95
C ALA A 132 3.14 -2.11 -10.86
N GLU A 133 4.01 -2.78 -10.13
CA GLU A 133 4.03 -4.25 -10.04
C GLU A 133 3.02 -4.73 -8.98
N ILE A 134 2.13 -5.65 -9.34
CA ILE A 134 1.38 -6.42 -8.36
C ILE A 134 2.37 -7.40 -7.69
N VAL A 135 2.58 -7.24 -6.39
CA VAL A 135 3.47 -8.10 -5.59
C VAL A 135 2.70 -9.07 -4.68
N GLY A 136 1.39 -9.13 -4.86
CA GLY A 136 0.48 -10.02 -4.15
C GLY A 136 -0.93 -9.46 -4.08
N ILE A 137 -1.73 -10.08 -3.23
CA ILE A 137 -3.15 -9.76 -3.01
C ILE A 137 -3.37 -9.44 -1.53
N HIS A 138 -4.16 -8.41 -1.26
CA HIS A 138 -4.80 -8.18 0.02
C HIS A 138 -6.25 -8.67 -0.08
N LEU A 139 -6.59 -9.74 0.62
CA LEU A 139 -7.95 -10.24 0.71
C LEU A 139 -8.68 -9.50 1.84
N GLU A 140 -9.41 -8.43 1.52
CA GLU A 140 -10.19 -7.67 2.49
C GLU A 140 -11.62 -8.20 2.58
N GLY A 141 -11.87 -8.99 3.60
CA GLY A 141 -13.06 -9.82 3.68
C GLY A 141 -12.95 -11.05 2.74
N PRO A 142 -13.94 -11.93 2.75
CA PRO A 142 -15.24 -11.83 3.40
C PRO A 142 -15.28 -12.28 4.88
N PHE A 143 -14.14 -12.48 5.53
CA PHE A 143 -13.98 -13.05 6.87
C PHE A 143 -14.02 -12.00 7.98
N ILE A 144 -14.99 -11.10 7.90
CA ILE A 144 -15.16 -9.92 8.75
C ILE A 144 -16.40 -10.05 9.65
N SER A 145 -16.58 -9.11 10.57
CA SER A 145 -17.77 -9.05 11.43
C SER A 145 -18.98 -8.46 10.69
N GLU A 146 -20.12 -9.14 10.77
CA GLU A 146 -21.40 -8.64 10.28
C GLU A 146 -21.81 -7.31 10.93
N ASN A 147 -21.28 -7.03 12.13
CA ASN A 147 -21.55 -5.80 12.89
C ASN A 147 -20.64 -4.62 12.53
N LYS A 148 -19.63 -4.85 11.68
CA LYS A 148 -18.63 -3.83 11.27
C LYS A 148 -18.31 -3.90 9.78
N VAL A 149 -19.31 -4.12 8.96
CA VAL A 149 -19.12 -4.25 7.50
C VAL A 149 -18.61 -2.97 6.83
N GLY A 150 -18.88 -1.79 7.40
CA GLY A 150 -18.47 -0.53 6.74
C GLY A 150 -19.07 -0.44 5.33
N ALA A 151 -18.19 -0.31 4.32
CA ALA A 151 -18.56 -0.35 2.90
C ALA A 151 -18.56 -1.75 2.29
N GLN A 152 -18.24 -2.79 3.05
CA GLN A 152 -18.30 -4.17 2.59
C GLN A 152 -19.76 -4.64 2.42
N HIS A 153 -20.04 -5.58 1.54
CA HIS A 153 -21.39 -6.03 1.24
C HIS A 153 -21.86 -7.06 2.29
N PRO A 154 -22.83 -6.73 3.17
CA PRO A 154 -23.17 -7.55 4.33
C PRO A 154 -23.69 -8.95 3.98
N GLN A 155 -24.32 -9.11 2.81
CA GLN A 155 -24.88 -10.38 2.36
C GLN A 155 -23.82 -11.46 2.13
N TYR A 156 -22.56 -11.08 1.89
CA TYR A 156 -21.49 -11.99 1.49
C TYR A 156 -20.44 -12.21 2.57
N VAL A 157 -20.67 -11.71 3.77
CA VAL A 157 -19.84 -12.01 4.93
C VAL A 157 -19.95 -13.50 5.26
N VAL A 158 -18.81 -14.16 5.40
CA VAL A 158 -18.72 -15.59 5.72
C VAL A 158 -17.63 -15.87 6.75
N ARG A 159 -17.67 -17.05 7.36
CA ARG A 159 -16.69 -17.49 8.34
C ARG A 159 -15.38 -17.93 7.68
N PRO A 160 -14.22 -17.70 8.32
CA PRO A 160 -12.90 -18.05 7.80
C PRO A 160 -12.58 -19.55 7.98
N PHE A 161 -13.41 -20.42 7.45
CA PHE A 161 -13.13 -21.85 7.48
C PHE A 161 -11.92 -22.20 6.61
N ILE A 162 -11.10 -23.12 7.08
CA ILE A 162 -9.84 -23.55 6.47
C ILE A 162 -9.99 -23.87 4.98
N ASP A 163 -11.01 -24.66 4.63
CA ASP A 163 -11.25 -25.06 3.22
C ASP A 163 -11.55 -23.85 2.32
N LYS A 164 -12.20 -22.81 2.87
CA LYS A 164 -12.51 -21.60 2.12
C LYS A 164 -11.27 -20.76 1.87
N ILE A 165 -10.43 -20.60 2.87
CA ILE A 165 -9.14 -19.90 2.73
C ILE A 165 -8.24 -20.65 1.77
N LYS A 166 -8.17 -21.97 1.91
CA LYS A 166 -7.42 -22.83 0.99
C LYS A 166 -7.87 -22.64 -0.46
N HIS A 167 -9.19 -22.67 -0.69
CA HIS A 167 -9.78 -22.45 -2.01
C HIS A 167 -9.34 -21.10 -2.61
N PHE A 168 -9.48 -20.01 -1.86
CA PHE A 168 -9.05 -18.68 -2.33
C PHE A 168 -7.55 -18.60 -2.58
N GLN A 169 -6.72 -19.20 -1.72
CA GLN A 169 -5.27 -19.20 -1.88
C GLN A 169 -4.82 -20.01 -3.12
N GLU A 170 -5.50 -21.14 -3.39
CA GLU A 170 -5.27 -21.92 -4.61
C GLU A 170 -5.72 -21.17 -5.87
N THR A 171 -6.91 -20.56 -5.84
CA THR A 171 -7.43 -19.73 -6.94
C THR A 171 -6.55 -18.53 -7.25
N ALA A 172 -5.96 -17.92 -6.21
CA ALA A 172 -5.02 -16.81 -6.30
C ALA A 172 -3.58 -17.24 -6.65
N ASN A 173 -3.32 -18.50 -6.97
CA ASN A 173 -1.96 -19.01 -7.17
C ASN A 173 -1.00 -18.66 -6.01
N ARG A 174 -1.49 -18.70 -4.76
CA ARG A 174 -0.77 -18.36 -3.52
C ARG A 174 -0.30 -16.90 -3.42
N LEU A 175 -0.95 -16.00 -4.12
CA LEU A 175 -0.63 -14.57 -4.10
C LEU A 175 -1.26 -13.80 -2.94
N ILE A 176 -2.18 -14.39 -2.16
CA ILE A 176 -2.73 -13.71 -0.97
C ILE A 176 -1.61 -13.58 0.06
N LYS A 177 -1.20 -12.32 0.29
CA LYS A 177 -0.14 -11.96 1.25
C LYS A 177 -0.69 -11.38 2.54
N ILE A 178 -1.77 -10.62 2.45
CA ILE A 178 -2.48 -10.05 3.59
C ILE A 178 -3.94 -10.49 3.54
N MET A 179 -4.52 -10.79 4.70
CA MET A 179 -5.93 -11.07 4.86
C MET A 179 -6.49 -10.25 6.02
N THR A 180 -7.45 -9.38 5.71
CA THR A 180 -8.23 -8.68 6.73
C THR A 180 -9.28 -9.62 7.30
N PHE A 181 -9.33 -9.73 8.63
CA PHE A 181 -10.25 -10.61 9.33
C PHE A 181 -10.71 -10.02 10.66
N ALA A 182 -11.84 -10.51 11.16
CA ALA A 182 -12.36 -10.23 12.50
C ALA A 182 -12.00 -11.38 13.43
N PRO A 183 -11.14 -11.19 14.44
CA PRO A 183 -10.64 -12.29 15.28
C PRO A 183 -11.70 -12.95 16.18
N GLU A 184 -12.80 -12.24 16.47
CA GLU A 184 -13.93 -12.75 17.25
C GLU A 184 -14.85 -13.69 16.47
N VAL A 185 -14.72 -13.73 15.14
CA VAL A 185 -15.59 -14.57 14.29
C VAL A 185 -15.21 -16.04 14.44
N GLU A 186 -16.22 -16.92 14.47
CA GLU A 186 -16.02 -18.37 14.55
C GLU A 186 -15.15 -18.88 13.41
N GLY A 187 -14.12 -19.68 13.75
CA GLY A 187 -13.12 -20.20 12.80
C GLY A 187 -11.88 -19.32 12.66
N ALA A 188 -11.93 -18.05 13.11
CA ALA A 188 -10.79 -17.10 12.95
C ALA A 188 -9.51 -17.59 13.65
N LYS A 189 -9.63 -18.16 14.86
CA LYS A 189 -8.46 -18.66 15.62
C LYS A 189 -7.77 -19.83 14.89
N GLU A 190 -8.56 -20.78 14.40
CA GLU A 190 -8.04 -21.93 13.66
C GLU A 190 -7.42 -21.50 12.33
N ALA A 191 -8.05 -20.57 11.61
CA ALA A 191 -7.54 -20.00 10.38
C ALA A 191 -6.17 -19.32 10.59
N LEU A 192 -6.07 -18.51 11.64
CA LEU A 192 -4.86 -17.80 12.02
C LEU A 192 -3.72 -18.79 12.35
N GLU A 193 -3.98 -19.80 13.19
CA GLU A 193 -2.98 -20.82 13.56
C GLU A 193 -2.51 -21.63 12.35
N THR A 194 -3.39 -21.87 11.38
CA THR A 194 -3.08 -22.66 10.18
C THR A 194 -2.26 -21.88 9.15
N TYR A 195 -2.54 -20.60 8.96
CA TYR A 195 -1.98 -19.83 7.82
C TYR A 195 -1.07 -18.68 8.21
N LYS A 196 -0.77 -18.44 9.49
CA LYS A 196 0.05 -17.31 9.97
C LYS A 196 1.47 -17.23 9.38
N ASP A 197 1.99 -18.34 8.88
CA ASP A 197 3.32 -18.39 8.27
C ASP A 197 3.27 -18.13 6.76
N ASP A 198 2.11 -18.26 6.14
CA ASP A 198 1.88 -18.05 4.71
C ASP A 198 1.18 -16.70 4.41
N ILE A 199 0.32 -16.24 5.33
CA ILE A 199 -0.54 -15.06 5.17
C ILE A 199 -0.38 -14.14 6.39
N ILE A 200 -0.20 -12.86 6.15
CA ILE A 200 -0.24 -11.84 7.20
C ILE A 200 -1.71 -11.58 7.55
N PHE A 201 -2.09 -11.92 8.76
CA PHE A 201 -3.43 -11.63 9.28
C PHE A 201 -3.48 -10.19 9.80
N SER A 202 -4.42 -9.40 9.25
CA SER A 202 -4.67 -8.01 9.60
C SER A 202 -6.04 -7.87 10.27
N ILE A 203 -6.05 -7.38 11.51
CA ILE A 203 -7.29 -7.21 12.28
C ILE A 203 -8.03 -6.00 11.74
N GLY A 204 -9.25 -6.21 11.25
CA GLY A 204 -10.10 -5.15 10.73
C GLY A 204 -11.55 -5.58 10.56
N HIS A 205 -12.45 -4.63 10.37
CA HIS A 205 -13.88 -4.86 10.26
C HIS A 205 -14.41 -5.74 11.40
N THR A 206 -14.19 -5.31 12.64
CA THR A 206 -14.29 -6.14 13.84
C THR A 206 -14.96 -5.41 15.00
N VAL A 207 -15.62 -6.15 15.86
CA VAL A 207 -16.09 -5.72 17.19
C VAL A 207 -15.22 -6.29 18.32
N ALA A 208 -14.06 -6.85 18.00
CA ALA A 208 -13.17 -7.47 18.98
C ALA A 208 -12.87 -6.54 20.17
N THR A 209 -12.91 -7.14 21.35
CA THR A 209 -12.44 -6.52 22.58
C THR A 209 -10.91 -6.37 22.57
N TYR A 210 -10.38 -5.65 23.54
CA TYR A 210 -8.93 -5.56 23.73
C TYR A 210 -8.29 -6.93 23.92
N GLU A 211 -8.89 -7.78 24.75
CA GLU A 211 -8.40 -9.13 25.07
C GLU A 211 -8.44 -10.04 23.83
N GLU A 212 -9.51 -9.98 23.03
CA GLU A 212 -9.60 -10.75 21.78
C GLU A 212 -8.57 -10.32 20.76
N ALA A 213 -8.29 -9.01 20.66
CA ALA A 213 -7.25 -8.49 19.80
C ALA A 213 -5.84 -8.93 20.25
N VAL A 214 -5.56 -8.87 21.55
CA VAL A 214 -4.29 -9.36 22.13
C VAL A 214 -4.14 -10.86 21.92
N GLU A 215 -5.17 -11.66 22.14
CA GLU A 215 -5.16 -13.10 21.87
C GLU A 215 -4.84 -13.39 20.39
N ALA A 216 -5.41 -12.61 19.47
CA ALA A 216 -5.09 -12.75 18.03
C ALA A 216 -3.62 -12.48 17.73
N VAL A 217 -3.00 -11.49 18.38
CA VAL A 217 -1.57 -11.21 18.25
C VAL A 217 -0.72 -12.35 18.79
N GLU A 218 -1.05 -12.89 19.97
CA GLU A 218 -0.34 -14.02 20.55
C GLU A 218 -0.38 -15.27 19.65
N ARG A 219 -1.44 -15.41 18.84
CA ARG A 219 -1.62 -16.46 17.84
C ARG A 219 -0.94 -16.16 16.52
N GLY A 220 -0.51 -14.92 16.26
CA GLY A 220 0.27 -14.56 15.08
C GLY A 220 -0.31 -13.47 14.18
N ALA A 221 -1.38 -12.77 14.57
CA ALA A 221 -1.85 -11.57 13.86
C ALA A 221 -0.77 -10.48 13.95
N LYS A 222 -0.52 -9.79 12.84
CA LYS A 222 0.61 -8.83 12.73
C LYS A 222 0.18 -7.43 12.35
N HIS A 223 -0.98 -7.25 11.74
CA HIS A 223 -1.42 -5.95 11.23
C HIS A 223 -2.78 -5.55 11.79
N VAL A 224 -3.07 -4.25 11.72
CA VAL A 224 -4.42 -3.68 11.88
C VAL A 224 -4.75 -2.93 10.60
N THR A 225 -5.85 -3.30 9.98
CA THR A 225 -6.35 -2.72 8.73
C THR A 225 -6.92 -1.32 9.01
N HIS A 226 -6.56 -0.34 8.19
CA HIS A 226 -7.06 1.06 8.19
C HIS A 226 -7.52 1.54 9.58
N LEU A 227 -6.57 1.62 10.52
CA LEU A 227 -6.79 1.95 11.93
C LEU A 227 -7.86 3.05 12.10
N TYR A 228 -8.75 2.89 13.07
CA TYR A 228 -9.94 3.68 13.40
C TYR A 228 -11.19 3.41 12.55
N ASN A 229 -11.08 2.79 11.39
CA ASN A 229 -12.21 2.56 10.50
C ASN A 229 -12.79 1.15 10.67
N ALA A 230 -14.11 1.04 10.60
CA ALA A 230 -14.84 -0.22 10.70
C ALA A 230 -14.44 -1.11 11.90
N ALA A 231 -14.17 -0.50 13.06
CA ALA A 231 -13.95 -1.18 14.34
C ALA A 231 -14.69 -0.49 15.48
N THR A 232 -14.78 -1.14 16.65
CA THR A 232 -15.38 -0.53 17.83
C THR A 232 -14.53 0.64 18.30
N PRO A 233 -15.10 1.84 18.54
CA PRO A 233 -14.35 3.00 18.98
C PRO A 233 -13.66 2.76 20.33
N PHE A 234 -12.48 3.39 20.50
CA PHE A 234 -11.77 3.39 21.78
C PHE A 234 -12.61 3.96 22.92
N GLN A 235 -12.68 3.25 24.01
CA GLN A 235 -13.24 3.71 25.27
C GLN A 235 -12.27 3.39 26.42
N HIS A 236 -12.22 4.26 27.45
CA HIS A 236 -11.26 4.11 28.53
C HIS A 236 -11.45 2.84 29.40
N ARG A 237 -12.63 2.18 29.34
CA ARG A 237 -12.91 0.91 29.98
C ARG A 237 -12.90 -0.29 29.04
N GLU A 238 -12.94 -0.04 27.74
CA GLU A 238 -12.82 -1.02 26.67
C GLU A 238 -12.00 -0.39 25.54
N PRO A 239 -10.67 -0.54 25.56
CA PRO A 239 -9.79 0.09 24.58
C PRO A 239 -9.90 -0.52 23.17
N GLY A 240 -10.41 -1.76 23.06
CA GLY A 240 -10.64 -2.46 21.83
C GLY A 240 -9.37 -2.67 21.01
N VAL A 241 -9.57 -2.84 19.72
CA VAL A 241 -8.46 -3.04 18.75
C VAL A 241 -7.50 -1.84 18.73
N PHE A 242 -7.98 -0.61 18.95
CA PHE A 242 -7.11 0.58 18.91
C PHE A 242 -6.15 0.60 20.09
N GLY A 243 -6.62 0.23 21.29
CA GLY A 243 -5.76 0.09 22.45
C GLY A 243 -4.73 -1.02 22.28
N ALA A 244 -5.13 -2.17 21.74
CA ALA A 244 -4.22 -3.26 21.41
C ALA A 244 -3.16 -2.83 20.38
N ALA A 245 -3.58 -2.12 19.30
CA ALA A 245 -2.67 -1.59 18.28
C ALA A 245 -1.64 -0.63 18.86
N TRP A 246 -2.05 0.28 19.74
CA TRP A 246 -1.15 1.28 20.34
C TRP A 246 -0.13 0.68 21.31
N LEU A 247 -0.55 -0.33 22.09
CA LEU A 247 0.28 -0.88 23.17
C LEU A 247 1.11 -2.09 22.76
N ASN A 248 0.73 -2.78 21.67
CA ASN A 248 1.42 -3.99 21.25
C ASN A 248 2.38 -3.71 20.08
N ASP A 249 3.67 -3.83 20.34
CA ASP A 249 4.72 -3.59 19.35
C ASP A 249 4.76 -4.63 18.22
N ALA A 250 4.14 -5.79 18.40
CA ALA A 250 4.02 -6.79 17.34
C ALA A 250 2.97 -6.42 16.27
N LEU A 251 2.06 -5.48 16.59
CA LEU A 251 1.07 -4.98 15.64
C LEU A 251 1.59 -3.78 14.85
N HIS A 252 1.55 -3.86 13.56
CA HIS A 252 1.77 -2.77 12.62
C HIS A 252 0.41 -2.21 12.15
N THR A 253 0.31 -0.93 11.88
CA THR A 253 -0.96 -0.29 11.57
C THR A 253 -0.98 0.32 10.17
N GLU A 254 -1.99 -0.02 9.39
CA GLU A 254 -2.32 0.70 8.17
C GLU A 254 -3.08 1.99 8.52
N MET A 255 -2.84 3.05 7.76
CA MET A 255 -3.50 4.34 7.97
C MET A 255 -3.82 5.03 6.64
N ILE A 256 -5.07 5.43 6.48
CA ILE A 256 -5.52 6.31 5.40
C ILE A 256 -5.31 7.75 5.87
N VAL A 257 -4.39 8.46 5.24
CA VAL A 257 -3.99 9.81 5.68
C VAL A 257 -4.56 10.87 4.73
N ASP A 258 -5.89 10.90 4.63
CA ASP A 258 -6.62 11.86 3.78
C ASP A 258 -7.28 13.02 4.56
N GLY A 259 -7.25 12.97 5.89
CA GLY A 259 -7.92 13.94 6.75
C GLY A 259 -9.45 13.79 6.83
N THR A 260 -10.00 12.78 6.12
CA THR A 260 -11.43 12.46 6.08
C THR A 260 -11.74 11.20 6.88
N HIS A 261 -11.01 10.10 6.62
CA HIS A 261 -11.13 8.84 7.36
C HIS A 261 -10.67 8.99 8.81
N SER A 262 -9.70 9.87 9.04
CA SER A 262 -9.19 10.17 10.38
C SER A 262 -8.83 11.64 10.49
N HIS A 263 -9.22 12.25 11.59
CA HIS A 263 -8.83 13.63 11.90
C HIS A 263 -7.29 13.71 12.00
N PRO A 264 -6.64 14.82 11.54
CA PRO A 264 -5.19 14.97 11.62
C PRO A 264 -4.58 14.66 12.99
N ALA A 265 -5.23 15.08 14.07
CA ALA A 265 -4.78 14.77 15.43
C ALA A 265 -4.82 13.25 15.74
N SER A 266 -5.79 12.51 15.22
CA SER A 266 -5.88 11.05 15.40
C SER A 266 -4.75 10.33 14.65
N VAL A 267 -4.42 10.81 13.43
CA VAL A 267 -3.25 10.34 12.69
C VAL A 267 -1.96 10.58 13.48
N ALA A 268 -1.78 11.78 14.03
CA ALA A 268 -0.62 12.13 14.84
C ALA A 268 -0.51 11.26 16.11
N ILE A 269 -1.63 10.93 16.76
CA ILE A 269 -1.66 10.03 17.92
C ILE A 269 -1.19 8.63 17.49
N ALA A 270 -1.77 8.07 16.42
CA ALA A 270 -1.40 6.74 15.92
C ALA A 270 0.10 6.69 15.59
N TYR A 271 0.61 7.70 14.89
CA TYR A 271 2.02 7.78 14.53
C TYR A 271 2.94 7.87 15.75
N ARG A 272 2.59 8.67 16.76
CA ARG A 272 3.35 8.75 18.01
C ARG A 272 3.39 7.44 18.79
N MET A 273 2.29 6.69 18.75
CA MET A 273 2.19 5.40 19.44
C MET A 273 2.96 4.29 18.71
N LYS A 274 2.97 4.31 17.38
CA LYS A 274 3.58 3.25 16.55
C LYS A 274 5.00 3.56 16.12
N GLY A 275 5.36 4.83 16.04
CA GLY A 275 6.62 5.26 15.43
C GLY A 275 6.62 5.02 13.92
N ASN A 276 7.73 5.38 13.30
CA ASN A 276 7.88 5.27 11.84
C ASN A 276 8.14 3.84 11.34
N GLU A 277 8.41 2.88 12.21
CA GLU A 277 8.70 1.48 11.82
C GLU A 277 7.46 0.59 11.76
N ARG A 278 6.41 0.93 12.51
CA ARG A 278 5.19 0.11 12.65
C ARG A 278 3.95 0.80 12.09
N PHE A 279 4.17 1.73 11.19
CA PHE A 279 3.14 2.53 10.53
C PHE A 279 3.24 2.34 9.03
N TYR A 280 2.13 2.02 8.38
CA TYR A 280 2.01 1.90 6.94
C TYR A 280 1.07 2.96 6.40
N LEU A 281 1.56 3.83 5.54
CA LEU A 281 0.71 4.67 4.72
C LEU A 281 0.07 3.80 3.64
N ILE A 282 -1.25 3.81 3.59
CA ILE A 282 -2.05 3.14 2.55
C ILE A 282 -3.02 4.13 1.93
N THR A 283 -3.58 3.79 0.79
CA THR A 283 -4.63 4.61 0.19
C THR A 283 -6.03 4.11 0.48
N ASP A 284 -6.25 2.81 0.52
CA ASP A 284 -7.60 2.22 0.50
C ASP A 284 -8.45 2.86 -0.61
N ALA A 285 -7.80 3.14 -1.75
CA ALA A 285 -8.42 3.86 -2.82
C ALA A 285 -9.35 2.97 -3.64
N MET A 286 -10.43 3.58 -4.12
CA MET A 286 -11.40 2.92 -4.97
C MET A 286 -11.34 3.50 -6.40
N ARG A 287 -12.11 2.92 -7.33
CA ARG A 287 -12.04 3.25 -8.77
C ARG A 287 -12.14 4.73 -9.11
N ALA A 288 -12.74 5.56 -8.25
CA ALA A 288 -12.87 7.00 -8.50
C ALA A 288 -11.59 7.79 -8.25
N LYS A 289 -10.53 7.20 -7.68
CA LYS A 289 -9.23 7.87 -7.58
C LYS A 289 -8.76 8.28 -8.96
N GLY A 290 -8.40 9.57 -9.12
CA GLY A 290 -7.98 10.13 -10.41
C GLY A 290 -9.12 10.41 -11.40
N MET A 291 -10.38 10.25 -10.99
CA MET A 291 -11.57 10.48 -11.80
C MET A 291 -12.33 11.74 -11.32
N PRO A 292 -13.20 12.31 -12.15
CA PRO A 292 -14.10 13.41 -11.75
C PRO A 292 -15.04 13.01 -10.61
N GLU A 293 -15.64 14.01 -9.94
CA GLU A 293 -16.77 13.77 -9.04
C GLU A 293 -17.94 13.13 -9.79
N GLY A 294 -18.71 12.27 -9.12
CA GLY A 294 -19.81 11.53 -9.73
C GLY A 294 -20.18 10.25 -9.01
N GLU A 295 -20.86 9.38 -9.74
CA GLU A 295 -21.34 8.11 -9.24
C GLU A 295 -20.45 6.97 -9.74
N TYR A 296 -20.08 6.08 -8.82
CA TYR A 296 -19.19 4.96 -9.05
C TYR A 296 -19.72 3.71 -8.36
N ASP A 297 -19.03 2.60 -8.53
CA ASP A 297 -19.32 1.33 -7.84
C ASP A 297 -18.13 0.93 -6.97
N LEU A 298 -18.42 0.35 -5.80
CA LEU A 298 -17.45 -0.33 -4.96
C LEU A 298 -18.08 -1.62 -4.42
N GLY A 299 -17.54 -2.77 -4.81
CA GLY A 299 -18.03 -4.07 -4.37
C GLY A 299 -19.50 -4.34 -4.73
N GLY A 300 -20.01 -3.75 -5.80
CA GLY A 300 -21.42 -3.87 -6.22
C GLY A 300 -22.36 -2.89 -5.51
N GLN A 301 -21.84 -1.92 -4.79
CA GLN A 301 -22.61 -0.87 -4.11
C GLN A 301 -22.37 0.48 -4.75
N LYS A 302 -23.42 1.26 -4.93
CA LYS A 302 -23.34 2.63 -5.48
C LYS A 302 -22.65 3.57 -4.51
N VAL A 303 -21.63 4.27 -5.00
CA VAL A 303 -20.84 5.26 -4.27
C VAL A 303 -20.96 6.61 -4.95
N THR A 304 -21.20 7.66 -4.18
CA THR A 304 -21.16 9.04 -4.66
C THR A 304 -19.84 9.68 -4.23
N VAL A 305 -19.11 10.24 -5.18
CA VAL A 305 -17.89 11.01 -4.93
C VAL A 305 -18.19 12.49 -5.07
N GLN A 306 -18.02 13.21 -3.96
CA GLN A 306 -18.21 14.65 -3.87
C GLN A 306 -17.31 15.23 -2.79
N SER A 307 -16.76 16.44 -3.03
CA SER A 307 -15.91 17.15 -2.06
C SER A 307 -14.76 16.28 -1.52
N GLN A 308 -14.09 15.58 -2.41
CA GLN A 308 -12.96 14.68 -2.10
C GLN A 308 -13.33 13.47 -1.20
N GLN A 309 -14.60 13.11 -1.11
CA GLN A 309 -15.09 11.99 -0.30
C GLN A 309 -15.89 11.02 -1.15
N ALA A 310 -15.69 9.72 -0.93
CA ALA A 310 -16.47 8.64 -1.50
C ALA A 310 -17.41 8.08 -0.43
N ARG A 311 -18.72 8.09 -0.67
CA ARG A 311 -19.73 7.67 0.32
C ARG A 311 -20.82 6.80 -0.28
N LEU A 312 -21.27 5.82 0.51
CA LEU A 312 -22.51 5.08 0.27
C LEU A 312 -23.74 5.96 0.55
N ALA A 313 -24.91 5.52 0.09
CA ALA A 313 -26.19 6.22 0.31
C ALA A 313 -26.55 6.40 1.80
N ASN A 314 -26.04 5.51 2.68
CA ASN A 314 -26.22 5.60 4.13
C ASN A 314 -25.20 6.57 4.81
N GLY A 315 -24.36 7.22 4.04
CA GLY A 315 -23.35 8.18 4.52
C GLY A 315 -22.01 7.56 4.93
N ALA A 316 -21.87 6.23 4.96
CA ALA A 316 -20.60 5.57 5.28
C ALA A 316 -19.54 5.91 4.23
N LEU A 317 -18.30 6.12 4.66
CA LEU A 317 -17.14 6.24 3.75
C LEU A 317 -16.94 4.89 3.02
N ALA A 318 -16.58 4.97 1.75
CA ALA A 318 -16.51 3.83 0.85
C ALA A 318 -15.18 3.83 0.09
N GLY A 319 -14.12 3.42 0.77
CA GLY A 319 -12.76 3.61 0.33
C GLY A 319 -12.40 5.09 0.20
N SER A 320 -11.26 5.37 -0.37
CA SER A 320 -10.75 6.73 -0.58
C SER A 320 -10.54 7.05 -2.07
N ILE A 321 -10.16 8.29 -2.34
CA ILE A 321 -9.61 8.74 -3.62
C ILE A 321 -8.18 9.26 -3.44
N LEU A 322 -7.53 8.88 -2.33
CA LEU A 322 -6.20 9.33 -1.93
C LEU A 322 -5.14 8.80 -2.90
N LYS A 323 -4.16 9.65 -3.25
CA LYS A 323 -2.91 9.26 -3.89
C LYS A 323 -1.81 9.11 -2.85
N MET A 324 -0.88 8.17 -3.04
CA MET A 324 0.20 7.92 -2.07
C MET A 324 1.04 9.15 -1.76
N ASN A 325 1.43 9.92 -2.78
CA ASN A 325 2.18 11.16 -2.59
C ASN A 325 1.42 12.24 -1.80
N HIS A 326 0.10 12.32 -1.98
CA HIS A 326 -0.76 13.22 -1.19
C HIS A 326 -0.88 12.74 0.27
N GLY A 327 -0.98 11.43 0.48
CA GLY A 327 -0.95 10.84 1.82
C GLY A 327 0.35 11.16 2.56
N LEU A 328 1.50 11.07 1.90
CA LEU A 328 2.80 11.44 2.46
C LEU A 328 2.86 12.93 2.82
N ARG A 329 2.40 13.82 1.93
CA ARG A 329 2.32 15.26 2.21
C ARG A 329 1.44 15.55 3.44
N ASN A 330 0.29 14.91 3.52
CA ASN A 330 -0.61 15.05 4.65
C ASN A 330 0.03 14.54 5.94
N LEU A 331 0.73 13.40 5.90
CA LEU A 331 1.40 12.82 7.07
C LEU A 331 2.47 13.75 7.62
N ILE A 332 3.30 14.35 6.77
CA ILE A 332 4.28 15.39 7.15
C ILE A 332 3.55 16.53 7.87
N SER A 333 2.48 17.05 7.29
CA SER A 333 1.71 18.15 7.86
C SER A 333 1.04 17.80 9.19
N PHE A 334 0.46 16.60 9.31
CA PHE A 334 -0.31 16.20 10.49
C PHE A 334 0.58 15.81 11.67
N THR A 335 1.75 15.26 11.40
CA THR A 335 2.67 14.81 12.47
C THR A 335 3.71 15.86 12.84
N GLY A 336 4.05 16.75 11.90
CA GLY A 336 5.19 17.67 12.03
C GLY A 336 6.54 16.97 11.97
N ASP A 337 6.57 15.68 11.59
CA ASP A 337 7.82 14.94 11.42
C ASP A 337 8.41 15.18 10.02
N THR A 338 9.68 14.85 9.85
CA THR A 338 10.43 15.13 8.63
C THR A 338 10.41 13.95 7.67
N LEU A 339 10.66 14.24 6.40
CA LEU A 339 10.76 13.22 5.37
C LEU A 339 11.90 12.22 5.65
N ASP A 340 12.95 12.62 6.37
CA ASP A 340 14.05 11.74 6.80
C ASP A 340 13.55 10.54 7.63
N HIS A 341 12.48 10.71 8.38
CA HIS A 341 11.86 9.64 9.16
C HIS A 341 10.68 8.99 8.44
N LEU A 342 9.92 9.79 7.66
CA LEU A 342 8.64 9.37 7.11
C LEU A 342 8.74 8.59 5.79
N TRP A 343 9.85 8.68 5.04
CA TRP A 343 9.95 7.99 3.74
C TRP A 343 9.70 6.48 3.84
N ARG A 344 10.11 5.85 4.95
CA ARG A 344 10.00 4.40 5.11
C ARG A 344 8.56 3.89 5.26
N VAL A 345 7.62 4.74 5.72
CA VAL A 345 6.21 4.34 5.90
C VAL A 345 5.46 4.20 4.57
N THR A 346 6.07 4.60 3.46
CA THR A 346 5.52 4.48 2.11
C THR A 346 6.12 3.32 1.31
N SER A 347 7.16 2.66 1.82
CA SER A 347 7.91 1.67 1.02
C SER A 347 8.63 0.60 1.84
N LEU A 348 9.62 0.96 2.67
CA LEU A 348 10.48 -0.02 3.34
C LEU A 348 9.70 -0.90 4.33
N ASN A 349 8.82 -0.30 5.11
CA ASN A 349 8.04 -1.05 6.08
C ASN A 349 7.16 -2.10 5.39
N GLN A 350 6.52 -1.73 4.29
CA GLN A 350 5.71 -2.62 3.47
C GLN A 350 6.56 -3.73 2.84
N ALA A 351 7.74 -3.39 2.33
CA ALA A 351 8.65 -4.37 1.74
C ALA A 351 9.12 -5.41 2.77
N ILE A 352 9.48 -4.97 3.99
CA ILE A 352 9.85 -5.85 5.10
C ILE A 352 8.68 -6.78 5.47
N ALA A 353 7.48 -6.24 5.60
CA ALA A 353 6.30 -7.04 5.94
C ALA A 353 6.02 -8.13 4.91
N LEU A 354 6.20 -7.81 3.62
CA LEU A 354 5.97 -8.73 2.51
C LEU A 354 7.15 -9.68 2.22
N GLY A 355 8.31 -9.50 2.90
CA GLY A 355 9.52 -10.28 2.66
C GLY A 355 10.14 -10.05 1.28
N ILE A 356 10.05 -8.82 0.76
CA ILE A 356 10.62 -8.40 -0.54
C ILE A 356 11.64 -7.27 -0.39
N ASP A 357 12.07 -7.00 0.82
CA ASP A 357 13.03 -5.93 1.14
C ASP A 357 14.45 -6.23 0.68
N ASP A 358 14.75 -7.46 0.28
CA ASP A 358 15.97 -7.81 -0.45
C ASP A 358 16.09 -7.11 -1.81
N ARG A 359 14.96 -6.82 -2.46
CA ARG A 359 14.91 -6.21 -3.80
C ARG A 359 14.24 -4.83 -3.85
N LYS A 360 13.33 -4.51 -2.92
CA LYS A 360 12.46 -3.33 -2.98
C LYS A 360 12.45 -2.54 -1.67
N GLY A 361 11.79 -1.39 -1.68
CA GLY A 361 11.42 -0.62 -0.50
C GLY A 361 12.47 0.37 0.00
N SER A 362 13.72 0.31 -0.44
CA SER A 362 14.75 1.28 -0.10
C SER A 362 15.74 1.52 -1.24
N ILE A 363 16.43 2.65 -1.18
CA ILE A 363 17.53 2.98 -2.10
C ILE A 363 18.80 2.36 -1.54
N LYS A 364 19.24 1.25 -2.14
CA LYS A 364 20.42 0.48 -1.75
C LYS A 364 21.00 -0.25 -2.94
N VAL A 365 22.32 -0.39 -2.98
CA VAL A 365 23.01 -1.14 -4.05
C VAL A 365 22.49 -2.58 -4.12
N ASN A 366 22.32 -3.07 -5.34
CA ASN A 366 21.74 -4.37 -5.72
C ASN A 366 20.21 -4.49 -5.59
N LYS A 367 19.50 -3.44 -5.17
CA LYS A 367 18.02 -3.42 -5.23
C LYS A 367 17.53 -2.92 -6.59
N ASP A 368 16.29 -3.28 -6.89
CA ASP A 368 15.58 -2.80 -8.09
C ASP A 368 15.52 -1.26 -8.07
N ALA A 369 15.83 -0.63 -9.19
CA ALA A 369 15.74 0.82 -9.34
C ALA A 369 14.29 1.27 -9.50
N ASN A 370 13.53 1.14 -8.42
CA ASN A 370 12.16 1.64 -8.26
C ASN A 370 12.22 2.89 -7.41
N LEU A 371 12.12 4.07 -8.03
CA LEU A 371 12.36 5.36 -7.40
C LEU A 371 11.26 6.35 -7.75
N VAL A 372 11.06 7.36 -6.91
CA VAL A 372 10.21 8.51 -7.19
C VAL A 372 10.96 9.80 -6.91
N ILE A 373 10.84 10.76 -7.82
CA ILE A 373 11.37 12.12 -7.66
C ILE A 373 10.20 13.05 -7.37
N LEU A 374 10.25 13.70 -6.21
CA LEU A 374 9.20 14.58 -5.69
C LEU A 374 9.74 16.00 -5.49
N ASP A 375 8.95 17.01 -5.83
CA ASP A 375 9.23 18.38 -5.41
C ASP A 375 8.99 18.60 -3.90
N ASP A 376 9.26 19.80 -3.39
CA ASP A 376 9.09 20.12 -1.96
C ASP A 376 7.63 20.04 -1.49
N ASP A 377 6.65 20.13 -2.42
CA ASP A 377 5.21 19.95 -2.15
C ASP A 377 4.76 18.49 -2.32
N MET A 378 5.68 17.54 -2.46
CA MET A 378 5.43 16.11 -2.70
C MET A 378 4.69 15.83 -4.01
N ASN A 379 4.77 16.70 -5.02
CA ASN A 379 4.27 16.38 -6.36
C ASN A 379 5.28 15.51 -7.10
N VAL A 380 4.79 14.47 -7.78
CA VAL A 380 5.63 13.56 -8.55
C VAL A 380 6.14 14.24 -9.82
N LYS A 381 7.44 14.31 -9.98
CA LYS A 381 8.12 14.78 -11.21
C LYS A 381 8.45 13.62 -12.13
N SER A 382 8.95 12.55 -11.57
CA SER A 382 9.26 11.33 -12.31
C SER A 382 9.15 10.11 -11.40
N THR A 383 8.76 8.99 -11.97
CA THR A 383 8.86 7.67 -11.36
C THR A 383 9.78 6.81 -12.21
N ILE A 384 10.75 6.18 -11.58
CA ILE A 384 11.66 5.26 -12.21
C ILE A 384 11.21 3.84 -11.84
N LYS A 385 10.94 3.03 -12.85
CA LYS A 385 10.50 1.65 -12.68
C LYS A 385 11.50 0.71 -13.34
N GLN A 386 12.26 0.00 -12.52
CA GLN A 386 13.38 -0.84 -12.96
C GLN A 386 14.27 -0.13 -14.00
N GLY A 387 14.70 1.08 -13.65
CA GLY A 387 15.57 1.90 -14.49
C GLY A 387 14.87 2.63 -15.65
N LYS A 388 13.60 2.34 -15.95
CA LYS A 388 12.84 3.09 -16.94
C LYS A 388 12.19 4.33 -16.33
N VAL A 389 12.38 5.47 -16.99
CA VAL A 389 11.92 6.79 -16.50
C VAL A 389 10.54 7.11 -17.07
N HIS A 390 9.63 7.49 -16.17
CA HIS A 390 8.29 8.01 -16.48
C HIS A 390 8.20 9.41 -15.89
N THR A 391 7.97 10.42 -16.75
CA THR A 391 7.91 11.84 -16.33
C THR A 391 6.48 12.33 -16.33
N PHE A 392 6.14 13.11 -15.32
CA PHE A 392 4.80 13.68 -15.14
C PHE A 392 4.89 15.21 -15.01
N SER A 393 3.96 15.90 -15.63
CA SER A 393 3.88 17.38 -15.68
C SER A 393 3.01 17.95 -14.57
#